data_1e7a6dbb7655fecea76c35679c725387
#
_entry.id   1e7a6dbb7655fecea76c35679c725387
#
_cell.length_a   1.000
_cell.length_b   1.000
_cell.length_c   1.000
_cell.angle_alpha   90.00
_cell.angle_beta   90.00
_cell.angle_gamma   90.00
#
_symmetry.space_group_name_H-M   'P 1'
#
loop_
_entity.id
_entity.type
_entity.pdbx_description
1 polymer ?
#
loop_
_entity_poly.entity_id
_entity_poly.type
_entity_poly.pdbx_seq_one_letter_code
_entity_poly.pdbx_strand_id
1 'polypeptide(L)'
;LLIQINQKFNNLKNELGNLGENKLLLITAVKVMDEYYETKKKVDQKKNELRDLSNKFKELKTLIYEYRDKKELEINSLNKDHLKLKNEIEINQRSYEKLIDEAADEISSFVEKANLENISK
;
A
#
# COMPACT_ATOMS: atom_id res chain seq x y z
N LEU A 1 23.65 34.48 -18.15
CA LEU A 1 24.14 33.91 -19.42
C LEU A 1 25.39 34.63 -19.95
N LEU A 2 25.34 35.94 -20.00
CA LEU A 2 26.47 36.76 -20.47
C LEU A 2 27.71 36.60 -19.58
N ILE A 3 27.55 36.54 -18.29
CA ILE A 3 28.63 36.35 -17.30
C ILE A 3 29.27 34.96 -17.52
N GLN A 4 28.47 33.92 -17.73
CA GLN A 4 28.96 32.56 -17.97
C GLN A 4 29.71 32.44 -19.28
N ILE A 5 29.24 33.10 -20.35
CA ILE A 5 29.91 33.14 -21.64
C ILE A 5 31.26 33.89 -21.53
N ASN A 6 31.28 35.01 -20.83
CA ASN A 6 32.50 35.76 -20.57
C ASN A 6 33.54 34.98 -19.75
N GLN A 7 33.08 34.24 -18.74
CA GLN A 7 33.96 33.36 -17.96
C GLN A 7 34.56 32.26 -18.81
N LYS A 8 33.78 31.62 -19.66
CA LYS A 8 34.25 30.59 -20.58
C LYS A 8 35.22 31.13 -21.61
N PHE A 9 34.93 32.29 -22.15
CA PHE A 9 35.83 32.98 -23.07
C PHE A 9 37.17 33.29 -22.40
N ASN A 10 37.18 33.84 -21.18
CA ASN A 10 38.39 34.17 -20.45
C ASN A 10 39.20 32.92 -20.06
N ASN A 11 38.55 31.85 -19.66
CA ASN A 11 39.21 30.59 -19.35
C ASN A 11 39.89 29.99 -20.58
N LEU A 12 39.21 30.00 -21.74
CA LEU A 12 39.80 29.56 -22.99
C LEU A 12 40.94 30.43 -23.47
N LYS A 13 40.83 31.73 -23.28
CA LYS A 13 41.91 32.66 -23.58
C LYS A 13 43.17 32.39 -22.73
N ASN A 14 43.02 32.06 -21.47
CA ASN A 14 44.10 31.68 -20.58
C ASN A 14 44.72 30.32 -20.92
N GLU A 15 43.90 29.34 -21.31
CA GLU A 15 44.35 27.98 -21.67
C GLU A 15 45.07 27.91 -23.03
N LEU A 16 44.56 28.61 -24.02
CA LEU A 16 44.99 28.49 -25.42
C LEU A 16 46.05 29.55 -25.87
N GLY A 17 46.36 30.53 -25.03
CA GLY A 17 47.40 31.51 -25.34
C GLY A 17 47.06 32.51 -26.46
N ASN A 18 47.96 32.76 -27.38
CA ASN A 18 47.88 33.81 -28.40
C ASN A 18 47.01 33.48 -29.61
N LEU A 19 45.84 32.92 -29.43
CA LEU A 19 44.86 32.80 -30.51
C LEU A 19 44.12 34.12 -30.71
N GLY A 20 43.89 34.52 -31.98
CA GLY A 20 43.12 35.72 -32.32
C GLY A 20 41.70 35.69 -31.71
N GLU A 21 41.17 36.85 -31.33
CA GLU A 21 39.85 37.00 -30.69
C GLU A 21 38.75 36.32 -31.47
N ASN A 22 38.74 36.37 -32.77
CA ASN A 22 37.73 35.74 -33.62
C ASN A 22 37.74 34.21 -33.49
N LYS A 23 38.92 33.58 -33.41
CA LYS A 23 39.05 32.12 -33.21
C LYS A 23 38.62 31.72 -31.79
N LEU A 24 38.97 32.51 -30.78
CA LEU A 24 38.52 32.28 -29.41
C LEU A 24 37.01 32.40 -29.25
N LEU A 25 36.39 33.38 -29.88
CA LEU A 25 34.92 33.51 -29.91
C LEU A 25 34.25 32.31 -30.59
N LEU A 26 34.79 31.83 -31.70
CA LEU A 26 34.26 30.66 -32.40
C LEU A 26 34.39 29.41 -31.53
N ILE A 27 35.51 29.16 -30.89
CA ILE A 27 35.70 28.00 -30.00
C ILE A 27 34.79 28.11 -28.80
N THR A 28 34.64 29.31 -28.21
CA THR A 28 33.70 29.55 -27.08
C THR A 28 32.26 29.23 -27.51
N ALA A 29 31.85 29.71 -28.70
CA ALA A 29 30.53 29.43 -29.23
C ALA A 29 30.27 27.91 -29.43
N VAL A 30 31.26 27.21 -29.99
CA VAL A 30 31.16 25.75 -30.18
C VAL A 30 31.03 25.03 -28.83
N LYS A 31 31.86 25.39 -27.83
CA LYS A 31 31.76 24.81 -26.49
C LYS A 31 30.40 25.09 -25.82
N VAL A 32 29.90 26.32 -25.93
CA VAL A 32 28.57 26.68 -25.39
C VAL A 32 27.47 25.85 -26.08
N MET A 33 27.57 25.66 -27.37
CA MET A 33 26.61 24.83 -28.11
C MET A 33 26.66 23.36 -27.67
N ASP A 34 27.85 22.80 -27.53
CA ASP A 34 28.03 21.42 -27.07
C ASP A 34 27.43 21.23 -25.67
N GLU A 35 27.72 22.12 -24.75
CA GLU A 35 27.14 22.06 -23.39
C GLU A 35 25.61 22.24 -23.40
N TYR A 36 25.08 23.08 -24.28
CA TYR A 36 23.65 23.23 -24.47
C TYR A 36 23.00 21.91 -24.91
N TYR A 37 23.58 21.28 -25.94
CA TYR A 37 23.05 20.00 -26.43
C TYR A 37 23.14 18.87 -25.41
N GLU A 38 24.27 18.79 -24.69
CA GLU A 38 24.40 17.82 -23.59
C GLU A 38 23.40 18.06 -22.49
N THR A 39 23.22 19.31 -22.10
CA THR A 39 22.24 19.67 -21.06
C THR A 39 20.82 19.38 -21.53
N LYS A 40 20.48 19.72 -22.76
CA LYS A 40 19.19 19.40 -23.37
C LYS A 40 18.92 17.90 -23.35
N LYS A 41 19.89 17.09 -23.73
CA LYS A 41 19.79 15.63 -23.70
C LYS A 41 19.54 15.12 -22.28
N LYS A 42 20.26 15.63 -21.28
CA LYS A 42 20.04 15.30 -19.87
C LYS A 42 18.64 15.67 -19.39
N VAL A 43 18.16 16.86 -19.76
CA VAL A 43 16.80 17.31 -19.43
C VAL A 43 15.75 16.38 -20.03
N ASP A 44 15.89 15.99 -21.31
CA ASP A 44 14.96 15.09 -21.97
C ASP A 44 14.97 13.70 -21.33
N GLN A 45 16.14 13.19 -20.94
CA GLN A 45 16.26 11.95 -20.17
C GLN A 45 15.54 12.04 -18.83
N LYS A 46 15.74 13.13 -18.10
CA LYS A 46 15.06 13.35 -16.80
C LYS A 46 13.54 13.48 -16.95
N LYS A 47 13.06 14.13 -18.01
CA LYS A 47 11.62 14.17 -18.30
C LYS A 47 11.04 12.79 -18.54
N ASN A 48 11.75 11.93 -19.28
CA ASN A 48 11.32 10.56 -19.51
C ASN A 48 11.32 9.74 -18.22
N GLU A 49 12.37 9.84 -17.41
CA GLU A 49 12.45 9.19 -16.11
C GLU A 49 11.30 9.60 -15.18
N LEU A 50 10.98 10.90 -15.14
CA LEU A 50 9.84 11.42 -14.37
C LEU A 50 8.50 10.87 -14.85
N ARG A 51 8.32 10.78 -16.17
CA ARG A 51 7.10 10.21 -16.74
C ARG A 51 6.94 8.75 -16.37
N ASP A 52 8.02 7.97 -16.49
CA ASP A 52 8.01 6.55 -16.13
C ASP A 52 7.76 6.35 -14.63
N LEU A 53 8.38 7.17 -13.79
CA LEU A 53 8.14 7.16 -12.35
C LEU A 53 6.69 7.52 -12.01
N SER A 54 6.13 8.52 -12.68
CA SER A 54 4.72 8.90 -12.52
C SER A 54 3.77 7.76 -12.90
N ASN A 55 4.06 7.05 -13.98
CA ASN A 55 3.28 5.89 -14.40
C ASN A 55 3.35 4.74 -13.39
N LYS A 56 4.56 4.43 -12.91
CA LYS A 56 4.75 3.42 -11.84
C LYS A 56 4.03 3.80 -10.56
N PHE A 57 4.02 5.07 -10.21
CA PHE A 57 3.27 5.56 -9.05
C PHE A 57 1.77 5.35 -9.21
N LYS A 58 1.22 5.62 -10.38
CA LYS A 58 -0.20 5.37 -10.69
C LYS A 58 -0.55 3.89 -10.62
N GLU A 59 0.30 3.02 -11.17
CA GLU A 59 0.14 1.58 -11.11
C GLU A 59 0.15 1.08 -9.67
N LEU A 60 1.13 1.53 -8.88
CA LEU A 60 1.23 1.18 -7.46
C LEU A 60 0.00 1.64 -6.67
N LYS A 61 -0.49 2.84 -6.94
CA LYS A 61 -1.70 3.39 -6.32
C LYS A 61 -2.92 2.50 -6.64
N THR A 62 -3.07 2.08 -7.88
CA THR A 62 -4.14 1.17 -8.31
C THR A 62 -4.05 -0.17 -7.57
N LEU A 63 -2.86 -0.76 -7.50
CA LEU A 63 -2.63 -2.01 -6.76
C LEU A 63 -2.96 -1.90 -5.28
N ILE A 64 -2.64 -0.79 -4.64
CA ILE A 64 -2.97 -0.54 -3.23
C ILE A 64 -4.48 -0.48 -3.03
N TYR A 65 -5.21 0.20 -3.91
CA TYR A 65 -6.67 0.25 -3.84
C TYR A 65 -7.32 -1.11 -4.06
N GLU A 66 -6.86 -1.88 -5.05
CA GLU A 66 -7.36 -3.25 -5.30
C GLU A 66 -7.09 -4.17 -4.10
N TYR A 67 -5.91 -4.09 -3.51
CA TYR A 67 -5.56 -4.85 -2.31
C TYR A 67 -6.45 -4.48 -1.12
N ARG A 68 -6.68 -3.19 -0.91
CA ARG A 68 -7.57 -2.71 0.15
C ARG A 68 -8.99 -3.23 -0.03
N ASP A 69 -9.55 -3.11 -1.24
CA ASP A 69 -10.90 -3.54 -1.53
C ASP A 69 -11.06 -5.06 -1.35
N LYS A 70 -10.07 -5.82 -1.79
CA LYS A 70 -10.01 -7.27 -1.59
C LYS A 70 -9.98 -7.63 -0.10
N LYS A 71 -9.16 -6.95 0.68
CA LYS A 71 -9.07 -7.17 2.13
C LYS A 71 -10.34 -6.79 2.87
N GLU A 72 -11.01 -5.73 2.45
CA GLU A 72 -12.30 -5.33 3.01
C GLU A 72 -13.37 -6.40 2.76
N LEU A 73 -13.42 -6.99 1.58
CA LEU A 73 -14.30 -8.11 1.27
C LEU A 73 -14.00 -9.35 2.14
N GLU A 74 -12.72 -9.69 2.32
CA GLU A 74 -12.31 -10.78 3.20
C GLU A 74 -12.73 -10.52 4.66
N ILE A 75 -12.53 -9.33 5.17
CA ILE A 75 -12.95 -8.94 6.53
C ILE A 75 -14.45 -9.05 6.69
N ASN A 76 -15.23 -8.58 5.73
CA ASN A 76 -16.69 -8.67 5.75
C ASN A 76 -17.16 -10.12 5.74
N SER A 77 -16.53 -10.98 4.95
CA SER A 77 -16.80 -12.41 4.91
C SER A 77 -16.51 -13.08 6.26
N LEU A 78 -15.34 -12.81 6.84
CA LEU A 78 -14.94 -13.31 8.16
C LEU A 78 -15.90 -12.85 9.26
N ASN A 79 -16.35 -11.62 9.23
CA ASN A 79 -17.34 -11.10 10.19
C ASN A 79 -18.68 -11.83 10.09
N LYS A 80 -19.15 -12.13 8.88
CA LYS A 80 -20.37 -12.93 8.67
C LYS A 80 -20.22 -14.33 9.23
N ASP A 81 -19.10 -14.98 8.95
CA ASP A 81 -18.82 -16.33 9.44
C ASP A 81 -18.69 -16.34 10.96
N HIS A 82 -18.07 -15.33 11.54
CA HIS A 82 -17.99 -15.15 12.98
C HIS A 82 -19.38 -15.01 13.63
N LEU A 83 -20.26 -14.19 13.03
CA LEU A 83 -21.63 -14.03 13.52
C LEU A 83 -22.44 -15.34 13.44
N LYS A 84 -22.30 -16.09 12.34
CA LYS A 84 -22.95 -17.40 12.22
C LYS A 84 -22.46 -18.36 13.30
N LEU A 85 -21.16 -18.47 13.51
CA LEU A 85 -20.55 -19.32 14.51
C LEU A 85 -21.01 -18.93 15.93
N LYS A 86 -21.06 -17.65 16.22
CA LYS A 86 -21.56 -17.14 17.50
C LYS A 86 -23.03 -17.54 17.71
N ASN A 87 -23.89 -17.39 16.71
CA ASN A 87 -25.30 -17.79 16.79
C ASN A 87 -25.44 -19.31 16.97
N GLU A 88 -24.65 -20.12 16.28
CA GLU A 88 -24.65 -21.58 16.45
C GLU A 88 -24.24 -21.97 17.87
N ILE A 89 -23.23 -21.33 18.44
CA ILE A 89 -22.81 -21.56 19.82
C ILE A 89 -23.93 -21.21 20.80
N GLU A 90 -24.60 -20.08 20.63
CA GLU A 90 -25.73 -19.68 21.47
C GLU A 90 -26.90 -20.66 21.40
N ILE A 91 -27.25 -21.11 20.19
CA ILE A 91 -28.32 -22.13 19.97
C ILE A 91 -27.93 -23.43 20.66
N ASN A 92 -26.71 -23.90 20.51
CA ASN A 92 -26.22 -25.11 21.14
C ASN A 92 -26.21 -25.00 22.68
N GLN A 93 -25.80 -23.87 23.24
CA GLN A 93 -25.86 -23.63 24.68
C GLN A 93 -27.30 -23.71 25.21
N ARG A 94 -28.24 -23.06 24.56
CA ARG A 94 -29.65 -23.11 24.92
C ARG A 94 -30.22 -24.56 24.82
N SER A 95 -29.82 -25.29 23.83
CA SER A 95 -30.22 -26.71 23.66
C SER A 95 -29.66 -27.57 24.79
N TYR A 96 -28.39 -27.40 25.19
CA TYR A 96 -27.80 -28.10 26.32
C TYR A 96 -28.44 -27.73 27.66
N GLU A 97 -28.70 -26.45 27.91
CA GLU A 97 -29.38 -25.98 29.10
C GLU A 97 -30.77 -26.60 29.22
N LYS A 98 -31.51 -26.66 28.11
CA LYS A 98 -32.83 -27.31 28.08
C LYS A 98 -32.75 -28.79 28.39
N LEU A 99 -31.78 -29.53 27.84
CA LEU A 99 -31.57 -30.94 28.11
C LEU A 99 -31.19 -31.17 29.59
N ILE A 100 -30.38 -30.33 30.15
CA ILE A 100 -30.01 -30.39 31.58
C ILE A 100 -31.24 -30.14 32.47
N ASP A 101 -32.07 -29.16 32.16
CA ASP A 101 -33.30 -28.86 32.91
C ASP A 101 -34.30 -30.00 32.79
N GLU A 102 -34.51 -30.57 31.61
CA GLU A 102 -35.38 -31.74 31.39
C GLU A 102 -34.89 -32.95 32.20
N ALA A 103 -33.58 -33.23 32.18
CA ALA A 103 -32.98 -34.30 32.95
C ALA A 103 -33.14 -34.08 34.45
N ALA A 104 -32.95 -32.86 34.94
CA ALA A 104 -33.16 -32.51 36.34
C ALA A 104 -34.63 -32.71 36.77
N ASP A 105 -35.57 -32.27 35.96
CA ASP A 105 -37.00 -32.46 36.20
C ASP A 105 -37.40 -33.94 36.23
N GLU A 106 -36.90 -34.76 35.35
CA GLU A 106 -37.14 -36.23 35.34
C GLU A 106 -36.58 -36.89 36.61
N ILE A 107 -35.37 -36.50 37.03
CA ILE A 107 -34.77 -37.01 38.29
C ILE A 107 -35.59 -36.58 39.48
N SER A 108 -36.03 -35.34 39.55
CA SER A 108 -36.89 -34.83 40.64
C SER A 108 -38.20 -35.57 40.68
N SER A 109 -38.86 -35.79 39.56
CA SER A 109 -40.11 -36.57 39.46
C SER A 109 -39.92 -38.02 39.92
N PHE A 110 -38.84 -38.65 39.53
CA PHE A 110 -38.51 -40.00 39.97
C PHE A 110 -38.27 -40.08 41.49
N VAL A 111 -37.58 -39.17 42.06
CA VAL A 111 -37.34 -39.10 43.51
C VAL A 111 -38.64 -38.86 44.29
N GLU A 112 -39.52 -37.99 43.83
CA GLU A 112 -40.84 -37.78 44.44
C GLU A 112 -41.70 -39.04 44.38
N LYS A 113 -41.74 -39.72 43.28
CA LYS A 113 -42.47 -41.02 43.14
C LYS A 113 -41.91 -42.06 44.09
N ALA A 114 -40.61 -42.21 44.17
CA ALA A 114 -39.98 -43.15 45.08
C ALA A 114 -40.27 -42.82 46.55
N ASN A 115 -40.29 -41.56 46.94
CA ASN A 115 -40.65 -41.11 48.28
C ASN A 115 -42.14 -41.40 48.59
N LEU A 116 -43.02 -41.14 47.66
CA LEU A 116 -44.45 -41.44 47.82
C LEU A 116 -44.73 -42.95 47.97
N GLU A 117 -44.04 -43.80 47.21
CA GLU A 117 -44.11 -45.24 47.35
C GLU A 117 -43.59 -45.69 48.71
N ASN A 118 -42.52 -45.13 49.21
CA ASN A 118 -41.98 -45.44 50.54
C ASN A 118 -42.91 -45.01 51.66
N ILE A 119 -43.65 -43.90 51.54
CA ILE A 119 -44.63 -43.44 52.56
C ILE A 119 -45.88 -44.28 52.55
N SER A 120 -46.28 -44.84 51.41
CA SER A 120 -47.48 -45.65 51.29
C SER A 120 -47.29 -47.10 51.73
N LYS A 121 -46.05 -47.48 52.05
CA LYS A 121 -45.74 -48.78 52.68
C LYS A 121 -45.63 -48.58 54.16
#